data_e567e27f9dcd800beb0ba2555a0ad456
#
_entry.id   e567e27f9dcd800beb0ba2555a0ad456
#
_cell.length_a   1.000
_cell.length_b   1.000
_cell.length_c   1.000
_cell.angle_alpha   90.00
_cell.angle_beta   90.00
_cell.angle_gamma   90.00
#
_symmetry.space_group_name_H-M   'P 1'
#
loop_
_entity.id
_entity.type
_entity.pdbx_description
1 polymer ?
#
loop_
_entity_poly.entity_id
_entity_poly.type
_entity_poly.pdbx_seq_one_letter_code
_entity_poly.pdbx_strand_id
1 'polypeptide(L)'
;MENWLLESAQNYKKRNKWYTASGPFNKMATTTEPMPETGQGYGRNLLLVKEDRALVLYNQQKDRYFENLIYNSFVNLKNFKEDKTYWETEVTSTYLKDLYEITAPFIDTRFNEQIALFYYNSGADFGIENAKEPLRNYADLLVSQKEKGNFIPVNGGSYYISDYFPIVQDVKTHASMNHVLGGMNILLIAYNEFQDEKYLDAARAIQTAIATEKQDWIRDNGDIWYRISPLHDYKGDDYKHLTLEDLINSYKLWQDIDPTYLPLLEEMIASKASYLSNENLGYTTKIKNGLQDIGLSQYLPKGKEQTDAL
;
A
#
# COMPACT_ATOMS: atom_id res chain seq x y z
N MET A 1 4.85 24.39 11.49
CA MET A 1 4.68 23.76 12.83
C MET A 1 3.29 23.97 13.43
N GLU A 2 2.72 25.17 13.38
CA GLU A 2 1.39 25.48 13.96
C GLU A 2 0.28 24.57 13.40
N ASN A 3 0.19 24.41 12.08
CA ASN A 3 -0.79 23.51 11.46
C ASN A 3 -0.60 22.05 11.89
N TRP A 4 0.65 21.60 12.05
CA TRP A 4 0.94 20.26 12.53
C TRP A 4 0.51 20.07 13.99
N LEU A 5 0.70 21.07 14.85
CA LEU A 5 0.24 21.04 16.24
C LEU A 5 -1.28 20.96 16.33
N LEU A 6 -2.00 21.70 15.47
CA LEU A 6 -3.46 21.66 15.40
C LEU A 6 -3.95 20.28 14.92
N GLU A 7 -3.36 19.74 13.85
CA GLU A 7 -3.66 18.40 13.35
C GLU A 7 -3.36 17.33 14.41
N SER A 8 -2.23 17.45 15.10
CA SER A 8 -1.84 16.51 16.17
C SER A 8 -2.80 16.56 17.35
N ALA A 9 -3.25 17.76 17.75
CA ALA A 9 -4.23 17.91 18.81
C ALA A 9 -5.59 17.30 18.44
N GLN A 10 -6.05 17.47 17.19
CA GLN A 10 -7.27 16.86 16.69
C GLN A 10 -7.19 15.33 16.61
N ASN A 11 -6.03 14.79 16.26
CA ASN A 11 -5.79 13.37 16.14
C ASN A 11 -5.33 12.70 17.45
N TYR A 12 -5.00 13.47 18.47
CA TYR A 12 -4.47 12.96 19.74
C TYR A 12 -5.34 11.86 20.36
N LYS A 13 -6.65 12.03 20.38
CA LYS A 13 -7.59 11.03 20.91
C LYS A 13 -7.66 9.75 20.10
N LYS A 14 -7.31 9.82 18.81
CA LYS A 14 -7.38 8.67 17.88
C LYS A 14 -6.06 7.92 17.73
N ARG A 15 -4.93 8.64 17.88
CA ARG A 15 -3.59 8.13 17.56
C ARG A 15 -2.56 8.52 18.61
N ASN A 16 -2.82 8.18 19.87
CA ASN A 16 -1.80 8.35 20.90
C ASN A 16 -0.56 7.58 20.52
N LYS A 17 0.57 8.26 20.47
CA LYS A 17 1.87 7.70 20.14
C LYS A 17 2.82 7.91 21.33
N TRP A 18 3.43 6.82 21.79
CA TRP A 18 4.46 6.83 22.82
C TRP A 18 5.79 6.51 22.18
N TYR A 19 6.78 7.36 22.39
CA TYR A 19 8.14 7.11 21.92
C TYR A 19 8.94 6.41 23.01
N THR A 20 9.49 5.25 22.66
CA THR A 20 10.35 4.44 23.53
C THR A 20 11.69 4.19 22.86
N ALA A 21 12.64 3.59 23.58
CA ALA A 21 13.91 3.17 23.02
C ALA A 21 13.76 2.12 21.89
N SER A 22 12.65 1.37 21.89
CA SER A 22 12.31 0.38 20.86
C SER A 22 11.45 0.95 19.72
N GLY A 23 11.25 2.26 19.68
CA GLY A 23 10.45 2.94 18.69
C GLY A 23 9.08 3.41 19.19
N PRO A 24 8.21 3.88 18.29
CA PRO A 24 6.90 4.38 18.65
C PRO A 24 5.93 3.24 18.92
N PHE A 25 5.24 3.32 20.05
CA PHE A 25 4.05 2.53 20.37
C PHE A 25 2.81 3.37 20.11
N ASN A 26 1.82 2.80 19.45
CA ASN A 26 0.59 3.49 19.08
C ASN A 26 -0.60 2.85 19.79
N LYS A 27 -1.62 3.66 20.10
CA LYS A 27 -2.91 3.14 20.50
C LYS A 27 -3.48 2.31 19.35
N MET A 28 -3.79 1.06 19.62
CA MET A 28 -4.29 0.14 18.62
C MET A 28 -5.76 0.46 18.27
N ALA A 29 -6.11 0.26 17.01
CA ALA A 29 -7.51 0.32 16.58
C ALA A 29 -8.30 -0.87 17.14
N THR A 30 -9.63 -0.75 17.17
CA THR A 30 -10.52 -1.84 17.60
C THR A 30 -10.45 -3.08 16.72
N THR A 31 -9.91 -2.93 15.50
CA THR A 31 -9.64 -4.01 14.55
C THR A 31 -8.31 -4.71 14.78
N THR A 32 -7.62 -4.42 15.90
CA THR A 32 -6.31 -4.97 16.23
C THR A 32 -6.31 -5.41 17.67
N GLU A 33 -5.87 -6.64 17.93
CA GLU A 33 -5.73 -7.11 19.31
C GLU A 33 -4.54 -6.40 19.99
N PRO A 34 -4.69 -6.00 21.26
CA PRO A 34 -3.58 -5.49 22.04
C PRO A 34 -2.53 -6.57 22.25
N MET A 35 -1.29 -6.17 22.39
CA MET A 35 -0.21 -7.10 22.74
C MET A 35 -0.47 -7.67 24.14
N PRO A 36 -0.31 -9.00 24.32
CA PRO A 36 -0.62 -9.65 25.59
C PRO A 36 0.08 -9.05 26.81
N GLU A 37 1.31 -8.59 26.63
CA GLU A 37 2.13 -8.03 27.70
C GLU A 37 1.64 -6.67 28.18
N THR A 38 0.96 -5.90 27.34
CA THR A 38 0.51 -4.55 27.70
C THR A 38 -0.90 -4.52 28.25
N GLY A 39 -1.78 -5.40 27.78
CA GLY A 39 -3.21 -5.44 28.15
C GLY A 39 -3.98 -4.15 27.92
N GLN A 40 -3.39 -3.17 27.22
CA GLN A 40 -3.88 -1.79 27.13
C GLN A 40 -4.20 -1.34 25.70
N GLY A 41 -4.09 -2.20 24.73
CA GLY A 41 -4.33 -1.86 23.33
C GLY A 41 -3.29 -0.92 22.71
N TYR A 42 -2.04 -0.98 23.14
CA TYR A 42 -0.89 -0.32 22.55
C TYR A 42 0.07 -1.34 21.95
N GLY A 43 0.62 -1.02 20.78
CA GLY A 43 1.57 -1.87 20.09
C GLY A 43 2.39 -1.10 19.06
N ARG A 44 3.44 -1.72 18.54
CA ARG A 44 4.17 -1.17 17.40
C ARG A 44 3.41 -1.50 16.12
N ASN A 45 2.91 -0.48 15.45
CA ASN A 45 2.20 -0.62 14.18
C ASN A 45 3.11 -0.14 13.05
N LEU A 46 3.49 -1.05 12.16
CA LEU A 46 4.39 -0.77 11.02
C LEU A 46 3.94 0.42 10.18
N LEU A 47 2.64 0.56 9.95
CA LEU A 47 2.08 1.67 9.17
C LEU A 47 2.39 3.04 9.81
N LEU A 48 2.54 3.09 11.14
CA LEU A 48 2.72 4.32 11.91
C LEU A 48 4.17 4.55 12.39
N VAL A 49 5.09 3.67 12.07
CA VAL A 49 6.52 3.84 12.38
C VAL A 49 7.14 4.89 11.47
N LYS A 50 6.81 4.88 10.19
CA LYS A 50 7.24 5.91 9.24
C LYS A 50 6.43 7.19 9.42
N GLU A 51 7.10 8.33 9.32
CA GLU A 51 6.50 9.65 9.54
C GLU A 51 6.26 10.37 8.19
N ASP A 52 5.36 9.81 7.35
CA ASP A 52 5.05 10.37 6.03
C ASP A 52 4.61 11.84 6.10
N ARG A 53 3.80 12.19 7.12
CA ARG A 53 3.38 13.59 7.30
C ARG A 53 4.55 14.51 7.65
N ALA A 54 5.49 14.04 8.47
CA ALA A 54 6.71 14.79 8.77
C ALA A 54 7.54 15.02 7.50
N LEU A 55 7.65 14.01 6.62
CA LEU A 55 8.34 14.14 5.34
C LEU A 55 7.72 15.22 4.44
N VAL A 56 6.39 15.23 4.32
CA VAL A 56 5.66 16.26 3.56
C VAL A 56 5.94 17.66 4.13
N LEU A 57 5.84 17.82 5.46
CA LEU A 57 6.05 19.12 6.12
C LEU A 57 7.52 19.56 6.07
N TYR A 58 8.46 18.63 6.21
CA TYR A 58 9.88 18.93 6.01
C TYR A 58 10.18 19.44 4.61
N ASN A 59 9.61 18.81 3.59
CA ASN A 59 9.81 19.25 2.21
C ASN A 59 9.28 20.66 1.95
N GLN A 60 8.23 21.07 2.65
CA GLN A 60 7.65 22.41 2.55
C GLN A 60 8.41 23.47 3.38
N GLN A 61 8.88 23.11 4.57
CA GLN A 61 9.33 24.09 5.58
C GLN A 61 10.80 23.94 5.97
N LYS A 62 11.43 22.78 5.68
CA LYS A 62 12.82 22.43 6.07
C LYS A 62 13.08 22.58 7.57
N ASP A 63 12.06 22.34 8.40
CA ASP A 63 12.14 22.46 9.85
C ASP A 63 12.85 21.24 10.44
N ARG A 64 13.87 21.48 11.29
CA ARG A 64 14.68 20.45 11.94
C ARG A 64 13.86 19.49 12.81
N TYR A 65 12.73 19.94 13.34
CA TYR A 65 11.85 19.05 14.10
C TYR A 65 11.32 17.89 13.23
N PHE A 66 10.84 18.20 12.04
CA PHE A 66 10.36 17.17 11.11
C PHE A 66 11.50 16.30 10.56
N GLU A 67 12.67 16.90 10.33
CA GLU A 67 13.88 16.16 9.97
C GLU A 67 14.22 15.09 11.00
N ASN A 68 14.21 15.44 12.29
CA ASN A 68 14.47 14.50 13.37
C ASN A 68 13.44 13.36 13.43
N LEU A 69 12.16 13.63 13.17
CA LEU A 69 11.13 12.59 13.10
C LEU A 69 11.39 11.61 11.95
N ILE A 70 11.88 12.11 10.81
CA ILE A 70 12.21 11.28 9.65
C ILE A 70 13.42 10.38 9.95
N TYR A 71 14.50 10.93 10.53
CA TYR A 71 15.64 10.12 10.97
C TYR A 71 15.22 9.05 11.98
N ASN A 72 14.37 9.40 12.94
CA ASN A 72 13.83 8.43 13.90
C ASN A 72 13.04 7.33 13.20
N SER A 73 12.30 7.64 12.13
CA SER A 73 11.58 6.63 11.34
C SER A 73 12.54 5.62 10.72
N PHE A 74 13.63 6.07 10.08
CA PHE A 74 14.62 5.17 9.49
C PHE A 74 15.29 4.27 10.55
N VAL A 75 15.70 4.85 11.67
CA VAL A 75 16.33 4.10 12.78
C VAL A 75 15.35 3.06 13.35
N ASN A 76 14.11 3.46 13.62
CA ASN A 76 13.10 2.57 14.18
C ASN A 76 12.70 1.46 13.21
N LEU A 77 12.55 1.75 11.92
CA LEU A 77 12.28 0.74 10.90
C LEU A 77 13.42 -0.26 10.78
N LYS A 78 14.69 0.21 10.82
CA LYS A 78 15.85 -0.66 10.83
C LYS A 78 15.85 -1.59 12.04
N ASN A 79 15.62 -1.03 13.25
CA ASN A 79 15.58 -1.81 14.48
C ASN A 79 14.39 -2.78 14.51
N PHE A 80 13.25 -2.39 13.96
CA PHE A 80 12.06 -3.24 13.88
C PHE A 80 12.28 -4.46 12.98
N LYS A 81 12.99 -4.26 11.87
CA LYS A 81 13.31 -5.33 10.91
C LYS A 81 14.32 -6.34 11.45
N GLU A 82 15.22 -5.89 12.33
CA GLU A 82 16.37 -6.67 12.78
C GLU A 82 17.24 -7.13 11.59
N ASP A 83 17.65 -8.40 11.56
CA ASP A 83 18.46 -8.97 10.48
C ASP A 83 17.63 -9.50 9.30
N LYS A 84 16.30 -9.33 9.31
CA LYS A 84 15.41 -9.79 8.24
C LYS A 84 15.49 -8.86 7.02
N THR A 85 15.10 -9.39 5.88
CA THR A 85 14.99 -8.63 4.62
C THR A 85 13.62 -7.96 4.42
N TYR A 86 12.67 -8.20 5.34
CA TYR A 86 11.30 -7.71 5.35
C TYR A 86 10.84 -7.35 6.76
N TRP A 87 9.69 -6.72 6.86
CA TRP A 87 9.05 -6.35 8.13
C TRP A 87 7.88 -7.28 8.44
N GLU A 88 7.89 -7.87 9.62
CA GLU A 88 6.78 -8.65 10.17
C GLU A 88 5.93 -7.75 11.06
N THR A 89 4.60 -7.94 11.06
CA THR A 89 3.76 -7.23 12.01
C THR A 89 3.87 -7.86 13.41
N GLU A 90 3.77 -7.04 14.46
CA GLU A 90 3.77 -7.48 15.85
C GLU A 90 2.35 -7.52 16.45
N VAL A 91 1.36 -7.10 15.68
CA VAL A 91 -0.01 -6.97 16.18
C VAL A 91 -0.96 -7.81 15.35
N THR A 92 -1.84 -8.54 16.02
CA THR A 92 -2.85 -9.38 15.38
C THR A 92 -4.01 -8.52 14.89
N SER A 93 -4.35 -8.64 13.60
CA SER A 93 -5.56 -8.09 13.04
C SER A 93 -6.75 -8.98 13.41
N THR A 94 -7.80 -8.43 14.03
CA THR A 94 -9.04 -9.17 14.34
C THR A 94 -9.68 -9.69 13.06
N TYR A 95 -9.64 -8.91 11.98
CA TYR A 95 -10.14 -9.33 10.66
C TYR A 95 -9.44 -10.57 10.12
N LEU A 96 -8.09 -10.63 10.20
CA LEU A 96 -7.34 -11.79 9.71
C LEU A 96 -7.50 -13.00 10.64
N LYS A 97 -7.61 -12.76 11.94
CA LYS A 97 -7.86 -13.83 12.91
C LYS A 97 -9.23 -14.46 12.70
N ASP A 98 -10.28 -13.65 12.52
CA ASP A 98 -11.64 -14.14 12.29
C ASP A 98 -11.78 -14.86 10.95
N LEU A 99 -11.04 -14.43 9.92
CA LEU A 99 -11.19 -14.95 8.56
C LEU A 99 -10.30 -16.15 8.27
N TYR A 100 -9.09 -16.18 8.84
CA TYR A 100 -8.02 -17.14 8.51
C TYR A 100 -7.33 -17.74 9.74
N GLU A 101 -7.74 -17.39 10.94
CA GLU A 101 -7.05 -17.75 12.19
C GLU A 101 -5.60 -17.24 12.29
N ILE A 102 -5.25 -16.24 11.47
CA ILE A 102 -3.90 -15.65 11.45
C ILE A 102 -3.71 -14.75 12.66
N THR A 103 -2.60 -14.99 13.38
CA THR A 103 -2.09 -14.12 14.44
C THR A 103 -0.72 -13.58 14.07
N ALA A 104 -0.29 -12.50 14.73
CA ALA A 104 1.09 -12.02 14.58
C ALA A 104 2.11 -13.07 15.08
N PRO A 105 3.31 -13.16 14.47
CA PRO A 105 3.78 -12.35 13.36
C PRO A 105 3.30 -12.83 11.98
N PHE A 106 3.11 -11.89 11.06
CA PHE A 106 2.88 -12.14 9.64
C PHE A 106 3.45 -11.00 8.81
N ILE A 107 3.67 -11.24 7.52
CA ILE A 107 4.10 -10.22 6.57
C ILE A 107 2.85 -9.64 5.90
N ASP A 108 2.65 -8.33 6.06
CA ASP A 108 1.65 -7.56 5.31
C ASP A 108 2.34 -6.95 4.10
N THR A 109 1.88 -7.30 2.88
CA THR A 109 2.52 -6.86 1.65
C THR A 109 2.41 -5.34 1.46
N ARG A 110 1.27 -4.74 1.84
CA ARG A 110 1.07 -3.29 1.69
C ARG A 110 1.95 -2.49 2.66
N PHE A 111 2.16 -2.98 3.87
CA PHE A 111 3.05 -2.30 4.82
C PHE A 111 4.50 -2.36 4.36
N ASN A 112 4.95 -3.51 3.88
CA ASN A 112 6.30 -3.66 3.34
C ASN A 112 6.52 -2.80 2.10
N GLU A 113 5.56 -2.74 1.18
CA GLU A 113 5.58 -1.85 0.02
C GLU A 113 5.78 -0.38 0.44
N GLN A 114 4.95 0.12 1.34
CA GLN A 114 5.01 1.50 1.78
C GLN A 114 6.33 1.84 2.48
N ILE A 115 6.89 0.90 3.25
CA ILE A 115 8.19 1.09 3.88
C ILE A 115 9.30 1.09 2.83
N ALA A 116 9.28 0.16 1.88
CA ALA A 116 10.26 0.11 0.80
C ALA A 116 10.25 1.41 -0.03
N LEU A 117 9.06 1.92 -0.36
CA LEU A 117 8.91 3.22 -1.05
C LEU A 117 9.35 4.41 -0.20
N PHE A 118 9.13 4.40 1.12
CA PHE A 118 9.63 5.44 2.01
C PHE A 118 11.15 5.53 1.98
N TYR A 119 11.85 4.39 2.04
CA TYR A 119 13.30 4.33 1.90
C TYR A 119 13.76 4.77 0.50
N TYR A 120 13.15 4.24 -0.54
CA TYR A 120 13.51 4.51 -1.92
C TYR A 120 13.36 6.00 -2.28
N ASN A 121 12.23 6.61 -1.90
CA ASN A 121 11.90 7.98 -2.27
C ASN A 121 12.61 9.04 -1.43
N SER A 122 13.03 8.73 -0.22
CA SER A 122 13.57 9.74 0.71
C SER A 122 14.89 9.37 1.35
N GLY A 123 15.28 8.10 1.38
CA GLY A 123 16.47 7.67 2.11
C GLY A 123 17.76 8.34 1.64
N ALA A 124 17.94 8.52 0.34
CA ALA A 124 19.13 9.18 -0.20
C ALA A 124 19.24 10.66 0.26
N ASP A 125 18.13 11.39 0.28
CA ASP A 125 18.07 12.79 0.71
C ASP A 125 18.44 12.98 2.19
N PHE A 126 18.24 11.92 2.98
CA PHE A 126 18.61 11.88 4.41
C PHE A 126 19.91 11.12 4.67
N GLY A 127 20.72 10.84 3.64
CA GLY A 127 22.01 10.16 3.77
C GLY A 127 21.93 8.73 4.32
N ILE A 128 20.79 8.05 4.10
CA ILE A 128 20.63 6.66 4.51
C ILE A 128 21.41 5.76 3.54
N GLU A 129 22.39 5.07 4.10
CA GLU A 129 23.19 4.10 3.35
C GLU A 129 22.29 2.96 2.83
N ASN A 130 22.51 2.54 1.57
CA ASN A 130 21.75 1.48 0.93
C ASN A 130 20.23 1.71 0.89
N ALA A 131 19.78 2.96 0.75
CA ALA A 131 18.36 3.34 0.76
C ALA A 131 17.50 2.57 -0.29
N LYS A 132 18.10 2.01 -1.33
CA LYS A 132 17.43 1.21 -2.36
C LYS A 132 17.32 -0.29 -2.02
N GLU A 133 18.04 -0.75 -1.01
CA GLU A 133 18.03 -2.16 -0.60
C GLU A 133 16.62 -2.65 -0.17
N PRO A 134 15.84 -1.90 0.61
CA PRO A 134 14.48 -2.30 0.96
C PRO A 134 13.56 -2.52 -0.24
N LEU A 135 13.71 -1.73 -1.31
CA LEU A 135 12.98 -1.92 -2.56
C LEU A 135 13.35 -3.26 -3.22
N ARG A 136 14.65 -3.56 -3.33
CA ARG A 136 15.15 -4.82 -3.89
C ARG A 136 14.65 -6.02 -3.08
N ASN A 137 14.85 -5.97 -1.77
CA ASN A 137 14.48 -7.06 -0.87
C ASN A 137 12.97 -7.36 -0.92
N TYR A 138 12.15 -6.32 -0.97
CA TYR A 138 10.70 -6.51 -1.05
C TYR A 138 10.26 -7.01 -2.43
N ALA A 139 10.83 -6.53 -3.52
CA ALA A 139 10.57 -7.05 -4.86
C ALA A 139 10.98 -8.53 -4.98
N ASP A 140 12.15 -8.91 -4.44
CA ASP A 140 12.59 -10.31 -4.37
C ASP A 140 11.65 -11.18 -3.53
N LEU A 141 11.16 -10.65 -2.41
CA LEU A 141 10.16 -11.32 -1.59
C LEU A 141 8.89 -11.62 -2.41
N LEU A 142 8.36 -10.64 -3.16
CA LEU A 142 7.17 -10.81 -3.98
C LEU A 142 7.38 -11.87 -5.08
N VAL A 143 8.49 -11.81 -5.81
CA VAL A 143 8.83 -12.80 -6.84
C VAL A 143 8.87 -14.21 -6.25
N SER A 144 9.45 -14.37 -5.06
CA SER A 144 9.57 -15.68 -4.40
C SER A 144 8.23 -16.30 -3.98
N GLN A 145 7.14 -15.51 -3.92
CA GLN A 145 5.85 -16.00 -3.42
C GLN A 145 5.19 -17.03 -4.35
N LYS A 146 5.49 -16.98 -5.64
CA LYS A 146 5.01 -17.99 -6.58
C LYS A 146 5.56 -19.39 -6.23
N GLU A 147 6.86 -19.49 -5.94
CA GLU A 147 7.50 -20.76 -5.54
C GLU A 147 7.01 -21.23 -4.16
N LYS A 148 6.73 -20.28 -3.25
CA LYS A 148 6.21 -20.58 -1.90
C LYS A 148 4.72 -20.92 -1.87
N GLY A 149 4.02 -20.79 -3.01
CA GLY A 149 2.60 -21.08 -3.09
C GLY A 149 1.67 -20.00 -2.52
N ASN A 150 2.18 -18.81 -2.19
CA ASN A 150 1.41 -17.67 -1.65
C ASN A 150 0.82 -16.83 -2.79
N PHE A 151 0.04 -17.45 -3.65
CA PHE A 151 -0.59 -16.79 -4.79
C PHE A 151 -1.93 -17.45 -5.15
N ILE A 152 -2.76 -16.72 -5.86
CA ILE A 152 -4.02 -17.19 -6.44
C ILE A 152 -3.79 -17.34 -7.94
N PRO A 153 -3.79 -18.57 -8.49
CA PRO A 153 -3.54 -18.80 -9.91
C PRO A 153 -4.71 -18.30 -10.74
N VAL A 154 -4.39 -17.75 -11.93
CA VAL A 154 -5.34 -17.40 -12.98
C VAL A 154 -4.92 -18.12 -14.27
N ASN A 155 -5.75 -18.12 -15.29
CA ASN A 155 -5.47 -18.81 -16.54
C ASN A 155 -4.16 -18.37 -17.23
N GLY A 156 -3.50 -19.29 -17.93
CA GLY A 156 -2.30 -18.97 -18.73
C GLY A 156 -1.02 -18.70 -17.93
N GLY A 157 -0.97 -19.12 -16.66
CA GLY A 157 0.22 -18.95 -15.80
C GLY A 157 0.30 -17.58 -15.12
N SER A 158 -0.71 -16.73 -15.31
CA SER A 158 -0.89 -15.48 -14.56
C SER A 158 -1.44 -15.75 -13.16
N TYR A 159 -1.26 -14.78 -12.23
CA TYR A 159 -1.62 -14.97 -10.83
C TYR A 159 -1.72 -13.64 -10.10
N TYR A 160 -2.36 -13.66 -8.93
CA TYR A 160 -2.30 -12.62 -7.92
C TYR A 160 -1.46 -13.08 -6.74
N ILE A 161 -0.60 -12.23 -6.21
CA ILE A 161 0.12 -12.50 -4.96
C ILE A 161 -0.86 -12.27 -3.81
N SER A 162 -0.88 -13.19 -2.82
CA SER A 162 -1.70 -13.04 -1.61
C SER A 162 -1.28 -11.82 -0.79
N ASP A 163 -2.23 -11.19 -0.08
CA ASP A 163 -1.98 -9.97 0.69
C ASP A 163 -1.08 -10.20 1.90
N TYR A 164 -1.19 -11.38 2.52
CA TYR A 164 -0.52 -11.67 3.79
C TYR A 164 0.22 -13.01 3.71
N PHE A 165 1.43 -13.03 4.27
CA PHE A 165 2.23 -14.25 4.39
C PHE A 165 2.38 -14.58 5.88
N PRO A 166 1.57 -15.51 6.42
CA PRO A 166 1.69 -15.97 7.80
C PRO A 166 3.06 -16.62 8.05
N ILE A 167 3.58 -16.43 9.26
CA ILE A 167 4.87 -17.04 9.66
C ILE A 167 4.62 -18.36 10.39
N VAL A 168 3.53 -18.46 11.13
CA VAL A 168 3.24 -19.64 11.98
C VAL A 168 2.17 -20.53 11.36
N GLN A 169 1.12 -19.91 10.76
CA GLN A 169 -0.01 -20.65 10.19
C GLN A 169 0.28 -21.00 8.71
N ASP A 170 -0.09 -22.21 8.30
CA ASP A 170 -0.06 -22.64 6.90
C ASP A 170 -1.44 -22.41 6.27
N VAL A 171 -1.73 -21.16 5.88
CA VAL A 171 -3.00 -20.77 5.28
C VAL A 171 -2.77 -19.78 4.14
N LYS A 172 -3.51 -19.97 3.04
CA LYS A 172 -3.53 -19.03 1.90
C LYS A 172 -4.55 -17.93 2.16
N THR A 173 -4.13 -16.69 1.96
CA THR A 173 -4.99 -15.52 2.12
C THR A 173 -5.54 -15.02 0.77
N HIS A 174 -6.45 -14.08 0.82
CA HIS A 174 -6.98 -13.39 -0.33
C HIS A 174 -5.93 -12.47 -0.99
N ALA A 175 -6.27 -11.98 -2.16
CA ALA A 175 -5.61 -10.86 -2.81
C ALA A 175 -6.60 -9.71 -2.97
N SER A 176 -6.33 -8.56 -2.36
CA SER A 176 -7.15 -7.37 -2.54
C SER A 176 -6.59 -6.47 -3.64
N MET A 177 -7.45 -5.74 -4.34
CA MET A 177 -7.04 -4.98 -5.53
C MET A 177 -5.94 -3.96 -5.21
N ASN A 178 -6.01 -3.29 -4.07
CA ASN A 178 -4.96 -2.35 -3.66
C ASN A 178 -3.60 -3.02 -3.37
N HIS A 179 -3.57 -4.25 -2.84
CA HIS A 179 -2.34 -5.01 -2.67
C HIS A 179 -1.82 -5.55 -4.01
N VAL A 180 -2.72 -6.02 -4.88
CA VAL A 180 -2.38 -6.49 -6.23
C VAL A 180 -1.72 -5.36 -7.05
N LEU A 181 -2.36 -4.19 -7.11
CA LEU A 181 -1.83 -3.04 -7.83
C LEU A 181 -0.54 -2.51 -7.18
N GLY A 182 -0.51 -2.40 -5.85
CA GLY A 182 0.67 -1.96 -5.11
C GLY A 182 1.87 -2.88 -5.33
N GLY A 183 1.67 -4.21 -5.25
CA GLY A 183 2.70 -5.21 -5.51
C GLY A 183 3.20 -5.15 -6.96
N MET A 184 2.31 -5.01 -7.94
CA MET A 184 2.67 -4.82 -9.34
C MET A 184 3.47 -3.54 -9.56
N ASN A 185 3.03 -2.43 -8.98
CA ASN A 185 3.68 -1.13 -9.13
C ASN A 185 5.11 -1.15 -8.57
N ILE A 186 5.32 -1.77 -7.41
CA ILE A 186 6.67 -1.83 -6.83
C ILE A 186 7.60 -2.76 -7.62
N LEU A 187 7.08 -3.83 -8.24
CA LEU A 187 7.85 -4.66 -9.17
C LEU A 187 8.29 -3.87 -10.40
N LEU A 188 7.43 -3.01 -10.96
CA LEU A 188 7.78 -2.12 -12.08
C LEU A 188 8.82 -1.07 -11.67
N ILE A 189 8.69 -0.48 -10.48
CA ILE A 189 9.70 0.44 -9.94
C ILE A 189 11.04 -0.27 -9.75
N ALA A 190 11.03 -1.50 -9.22
CA ALA A 190 12.23 -2.31 -9.06
C ALA A 190 12.86 -2.68 -10.41
N TYR A 191 12.05 -3.01 -11.41
CA TYR A 191 12.54 -3.22 -12.77
C TYR A 191 13.23 -1.96 -13.33
N ASN A 192 12.58 -0.81 -13.22
CA ASN A 192 13.15 0.46 -13.70
C ASN A 192 14.46 0.80 -12.99
N GLU A 193 14.57 0.51 -11.70
CA GLU A 193 15.76 0.82 -10.90
C GLU A 193 16.91 -0.16 -11.12
N PHE A 194 16.61 -1.47 -11.20
CA PHE A 194 17.61 -2.53 -11.17
C PHE A 194 17.81 -3.26 -12.50
N GLN A 195 16.91 -3.04 -13.48
CA GLN A 195 16.93 -3.67 -14.81
C GLN A 195 16.98 -5.21 -14.76
N ASP A 196 16.33 -5.81 -13.76
CA ASP A 196 16.22 -7.28 -13.59
C ASP A 196 14.87 -7.75 -14.10
N GLU A 197 14.87 -8.54 -15.19
CA GLU A 197 13.68 -9.00 -15.92
C GLU A 197 12.72 -9.82 -15.03
N LYS A 198 13.19 -10.47 -13.98
CA LYS A 198 12.32 -11.23 -13.06
C LYS A 198 11.21 -10.36 -12.46
N TYR A 199 11.48 -9.06 -12.22
CA TYR A 199 10.48 -8.12 -11.71
C TYR A 199 9.43 -7.78 -12.76
N LEU A 200 9.88 -7.53 -14.00
CA LEU A 200 8.97 -7.26 -15.11
C LEU A 200 8.10 -8.48 -15.44
N ASP A 201 8.67 -9.67 -15.45
CA ASP A 201 7.93 -10.92 -15.69
C ASP A 201 6.84 -11.15 -14.63
N ALA A 202 7.16 -10.92 -13.35
CA ALA A 202 6.18 -11.01 -12.26
C ALA A 202 5.08 -9.94 -12.39
N ALA A 203 5.44 -8.69 -12.74
CA ALA A 203 4.47 -7.61 -12.96
C ALA A 203 3.54 -7.92 -14.16
N ARG A 204 4.10 -8.46 -15.27
CA ARG A 204 3.31 -8.90 -16.43
C ARG A 204 2.34 -10.03 -16.09
N ALA A 205 2.77 -10.98 -15.26
CA ALA A 205 1.89 -12.07 -14.83
C ALA A 205 0.69 -11.54 -14.02
N ILE A 206 0.91 -10.56 -13.12
CA ILE A 206 -0.16 -9.90 -12.37
C ILE A 206 -1.06 -9.09 -13.31
N GLN A 207 -0.49 -8.30 -14.20
CA GLN A 207 -1.26 -7.50 -15.17
C GLN A 207 -2.11 -8.37 -16.08
N THR A 208 -1.58 -9.52 -16.52
CA THR A 208 -2.31 -10.49 -17.33
C THR A 208 -3.47 -11.12 -16.54
N ALA A 209 -3.29 -11.37 -15.24
CA ALA A 209 -4.36 -11.84 -14.37
C ALA A 209 -5.50 -10.80 -14.28
N ILE A 210 -5.16 -9.53 -14.06
CA ILE A 210 -6.15 -8.43 -14.06
C ILE A 210 -6.87 -8.36 -15.41
N ALA A 211 -6.15 -8.46 -16.53
CA ALA A 211 -6.74 -8.42 -17.87
C ALA A 211 -7.71 -9.58 -18.12
N THR A 212 -7.36 -10.77 -17.63
CA THR A 212 -8.16 -11.99 -17.78
C THR A 212 -9.47 -11.92 -17.02
N GLU A 213 -9.43 -11.36 -15.79
CA GLU A 213 -10.59 -11.32 -14.86
C GLU A 213 -11.15 -9.90 -14.66
N LYS A 214 -10.87 -8.98 -15.58
CA LYS A 214 -11.29 -7.57 -15.45
C LYS A 214 -12.78 -7.40 -15.17
N GLN A 215 -13.62 -8.14 -15.92
CA GLN A 215 -15.07 -8.04 -15.79
C GLN A 215 -15.58 -8.55 -14.44
N ASP A 216 -14.89 -9.53 -13.87
CA ASP A 216 -15.22 -10.07 -12.55
C ASP A 216 -14.82 -9.12 -11.43
N TRP A 217 -13.78 -8.31 -11.64
CA TRP A 217 -13.36 -7.28 -10.67
C TRP A 217 -14.29 -6.06 -10.65
N ILE A 218 -14.91 -5.70 -11.76
CA ILE A 218 -15.78 -4.52 -11.88
C ILE A 218 -17.20 -4.91 -11.47
N ARG A 219 -17.76 -4.21 -10.49
CA ARG A 219 -19.14 -4.37 -10.00
C ARG A 219 -20.12 -3.68 -10.95
N ASP A 220 -21.39 -4.09 -10.90
CA ASP A 220 -22.48 -3.52 -11.71
C ASP A 220 -22.64 -2.00 -11.52
N ASN A 221 -22.29 -1.46 -10.33
CA ASN A 221 -22.34 -0.04 -10.02
C ASN A 221 -21.08 0.74 -10.47
N GLY A 222 -20.11 0.05 -11.08
CA GLY A 222 -18.85 0.64 -11.55
C GLY A 222 -17.74 0.66 -10.48
N ASP A 223 -18.02 0.30 -9.23
CA ASP A 223 -16.98 0.12 -8.22
C ASP A 223 -16.16 -1.14 -8.52
N ILE A 224 -15.09 -1.34 -7.77
CA ILE A 224 -14.22 -2.51 -7.85
C ILE A 224 -14.46 -3.38 -6.60
N TRP A 225 -14.42 -4.70 -6.72
CA TRP A 225 -14.43 -5.57 -5.56
C TRP A 225 -13.16 -5.37 -4.72
N TYR A 226 -13.31 -5.40 -3.41
CA TYR A 226 -12.16 -5.26 -2.52
C TYR A 226 -11.14 -6.37 -2.72
N ARG A 227 -11.60 -7.64 -2.79
CA ARG A 227 -10.72 -8.81 -2.82
C ARG A 227 -11.26 -9.98 -3.62
N ILE A 228 -10.34 -10.83 -4.07
CA ILE A 228 -10.58 -12.18 -4.56
C ILE A 228 -10.06 -13.20 -3.54
N SER A 229 -10.85 -14.24 -3.25
CA SER A 229 -10.42 -15.35 -2.38
C SER A 229 -9.63 -16.41 -3.18
N PRO A 230 -8.90 -17.32 -2.51
CA PRO A 230 -8.28 -18.48 -3.16
C PRO A 230 -9.25 -19.40 -3.92
N LEU A 231 -10.56 -19.25 -3.69
CA LEU A 231 -11.65 -19.96 -4.40
C LEU A 231 -12.25 -19.13 -5.54
N HIS A 232 -11.63 -18.02 -5.92
CA HIS A 232 -12.10 -17.08 -6.94
C HIS A 232 -13.45 -16.41 -6.63
N ASP A 233 -13.76 -16.21 -5.35
CA ASP A 233 -14.90 -15.42 -4.91
C ASP A 233 -14.51 -13.95 -4.77
N TYR A 234 -15.19 -13.06 -5.50
CA TYR A 234 -15.01 -11.60 -5.40
C TYR A 234 -15.92 -11.05 -4.30
N LYS A 235 -15.38 -10.31 -3.34
CA LYS A 235 -16.12 -9.82 -2.17
C LYS A 235 -15.56 -8.54 -1.59
N GLY A 236 -16.43 -7.87 -0.84
CA GLY A 236 -16.09 -6.71 0.00
C GLY A 236 -16.15 -5.38 -0.74
N ASP A 237 -16.37 -4.33 0.05
CA ASP A 237 -16.39 -2.96 -0.47
C ASP A 237 -14.96 -2.42 -0.55
N ASP A 238 -14.63 -1.87 -1.70
CA ASP A 238 -13.29 -1.32 -1.95
C ASP A 238 -13.07 0.01 -1.23
N TYR A 239 -11.81 0.37 -1.08
CA TYR A 239 -11.40 1.69 -0.62
C TYR A 239 -11.91 2.79 -1.57
N LYS A 240 -12.43 3.88 -1.01
CA LYS A 240 -12.97 4.99 -1.80
C LYS A 240 -11.98 5.51 -2.84
N HIS A 241 -10.77 5.84 -2.43
CA HIS A 241 -9.79 6.54 -3.27
C HIS A 241 -8.54 5.73 -3.58
N LEU A 242 -8.12 4.84 -2.67
CA LEU A 242 -6.83 4.17 -2.74
C LEU A 242 -6.63 3.38 -4.04
N THR A 243 -7.63 2.58 -4.43
CA THR A 243 -7.56 1.78 -5.65
C THR A 243 -7.48 2.63 -6.92
N LEU A 244 -8.19 3.78 -6.96
CA LEU A 244 -8.06 4.70 -8.08
C LEU A 244 -6.65 5.35 -8.12
N GLU A 245 -6.09 5.70 -6.96
CA GLU A 245 -4.71 6.20 -6.88
C GLU A 245 -3.70 5.16 -7.36
N ASP A 246 -3.86 3.89 -6.98
CA ASP A 246 -2.99 2.80 -7.40
C ASP A 246 -3.13 2.48 -8.90
N LEU A 247 -4.35 2.53 -9.47
CA LEU A 247 -4.59 2.40 -10.91
C LEU A 247 -3.91 3.52 -11.71
N ILE A 248 -3.99 4.77 -11.26
CA ILE A 248 -3.31 5.90 -11.87
C ILE A 248 -1.78 5.70 -11.85
N ASN A 249 -1.24 5.22 -10.73
CA ASN A 249 0.18 4.89 -10.62
C ASN A 249 0.58 3.76 -11.58
N SER A 250 -0.25 2.71 -11.68
CA SER A 250 -0.05 1.59 -12.62
C SER A 250 -0.04 2.09 -14.06
N TYR A 251 -0.99 2.94 -14.43
CA TYR A 251 -1.07 3.53 -15.77
C TYR A 251 0.23 4.28 -16.11
N LYS A 252 0.71 5.14 -15.20
CA LYS A 252 1.94 5.91 -15.37
C LYS A 252 3.17 5.01 -15.57
N LEU A 253 3.31 3.96 -14.76
CA LEU A 253 4.44 3.03 -14.85
C LEU A 253 4.40 2.20 -16.14
N TRP A 254 3.24 1.69 -16.53
CA TRP A 254 3.09 0.91 -17.74
C TRP A 254 3.25 1.76 -19.00
N GLN A 255 2.90 3.05 -18.96
CA GLN A 255 3.08 3.98 -20.08
C GLN A 255 4.53 4.00 -20.60
N ASP A 256 5.49 3.94 -19.69
CA ASP A 256 6.92 3.98 -20.00
C ASP A 256 7.51 2.60 -20.33
N ILE A 257 6.86 1.50 -19.90
CA ILE A 257 7.38 0.13 -20.02
C ILE A 257 6.69 -0.65 -21.14
N ASP A 258 5.37 -0.70 -21.11
CA ASP A 258 4.57 -1.43 -22.10
C ASP A 258 3.17 -0.80 -22.24
N PRO A 259 3.00 0.18 -23.15
CA PRO A 259 1.73 0.89 -23.30
C PRO A 259 0.56 0.04 -23.81
N THR A 260 0.78 -1.22 -24.18
CA THR A 260 -0.30 -2.12 -24.60
C THR A 260 -1.29 -2.44 -23.48
N TYR A 261 -0.89 -2.25 -22.22
CA TYR A 261 -1.75 -2.41 -21.05
C TYR A 261 -2.61 -1.18 -20.70
N LEU A 262 -2.35 -0.02 -21.29
CA LEU A 262 -3.05 1.22 -20.97
C LEU A 262 -4.56 1.19 -21.19
N PRO A 263 -5.09 0.61 -22.29
CA PRO A 263 -6.54 0.56 -22.51
C PRO A 263 -7.30 -0.16 -21.40
N LEU A 264 -6.72 -1.24 -20.86
CA LEU A 264 -7.30 -1.97 -19.73
C LEU A 264 -7.34 -1.10 -18.46
N LEU A 265 -6.22 -0.47 -18.14
CA LEU A 265 -6.11 0.37 -16.95
C LEU A 265 -7.02 1.61 -17.05
N GLU A 266 -7.13 2.20 -18.24
CA GLU A 266 -8.05 3.32 -18.49
C GLU A 266 -9.51 2.90 -18.26
N GLU A 267 -9.92 1.72 -18.71
CA GLU A 267 -11.27 1.21 -18.47
C GLU A 267 -11.58 1.06 -16.98
N MET A 268 -10.63 0.51 -16.19
CA MET A 268 -10.79 0.37 -14.74
C MET A 268 -10.80 1.75 -14.04
N ILE A 269 -9.94 2.68 -14.47
CA ILE A 269 -9.93 4.07 -14.00
C ILE A 269 -11.28 4.74 -14.29
N ALA A 270 -11.79 4.61 -15.52
CA ALA A 270 -13.07 5.18 -15.93
C ALA A 270 -14.23 4.64 -15.09
N SER A 271 -14.26 3.34 -14.85
CA SER A 271 -15.27 2.68 -14.03
C SER A 271 -15.26 3.21 -12.59
N LYS A 272 -14.10 3.14 -11.91
CA LYS A 272 -13.97 3.61 -10.53
C LYS A 272 -14.22 5.12 -10.40
N ALA A 273 -13.75 5.92 -11.35
CA ALA A 273 -13.99 7.36 -11.39
C ALA A 273 -15.48 7.69 -11.54
N SER A 274 -16.19 6.98 -12.42
CA SER A 274 -17.64 7.12 -12.61
C SER A 274 -18.40 6.75 -11.33
N TYR A 275 -18.03 5.66 -10.67
CA TYR A 275 -18.61 5.28 -9.39
C TYR A 275 -18.45 6.38 -8.34
N LEU A 276 -17.22 6.89 -8.13
CA LEU A 276 -16.98 7.96 -7.16
C LEU A 276 -17.79 9.22 -7.46
N SER A 277 -17.96 9.55 -8.74
CA SER A 277 -18.76 10.71 -9.17
C SER A 277 -20.25 10.49 -8.92
N ASN A 278 -20.79 9.33 -9.24
CA ASN A 278 -22.19 8.98 -9.06
C ASN A 278 -22.60 8.95 -7.58
N GLU A 279 -21.70 8.45 -6.72
CA GLU A 279 -21.90 8.40 -5.26
C GLU A 279 -21.55 9.71 -4.54
N ASN A 280 -21.16 10.76 -5.28
CA ASN A 280 -20.74 12.06 -4.72
C ASN A 280 -19.62 11.96 -3.67
N LEU A 281 -18.66 11.02 -3.86
CA LEU A 281 -17.59 10.79 -2.90
C LEU A 281 -16.40 11.75 -3.07
N GLY A 282 -16.40 12.55 -4.12
CA GLY A 282 -15.33 13.51 -4.42
C GLY A 282 -14.00 12.85 -4.81
N TYR A 283 -12.99 13.66 -5.11
CA TYR A 283 -11.63 13.20 -5.43
C TYR A 283 -10.63 13.92 -4.53
N THR A 284 -9.60 13.18 -4.12
CA THR A 284 -8.43 13.78 -3.44
C THR A 284 -7.64 14.65 -4.41
N THR A 285 -6.86 15.59 -3.89
CA THR A 285 -5.91 16.36 -4.71
C THR A 285 -4.94 15.46 -5.47
N LYS A 286 -4.53 14.36 -4.84
CA LYS A 286 -3.64 13.36 -5.46
C LYS A 286 -4.27 12.71 -6.70
N ILE A 287 -5.56 12.31 -6.63
CA ILE A 287 -6.30 11.77 -7.78
C ILE A 287 -6.42 12.81 -8.89
N LYS A 288 -6.82 14.06 -8.54
CA LYS A 288 -7.00 15.13 -9.54
C LYS A 288 -5.70 15.38 -10.31
N ASN A 289 -4.61 15.57 -9.60
CA ASN A 289 -3.30 15.79 -10.20
C ASN A 289 -2.84 14.55 -11.01
N GLY A 290 -3.00 13.35 -10.44
CA GLY A 290 -2.62 12.11 -11.12
C GLY A 290 -3.34 11.89 -12.45
N LEU A 291 -4.66 12.15 -12.51
CA LEU A 291 -5.43 12.08 -13.78
C LEU A 291 -4.96 13.11 -14.81
N GLN A 292 -4.58 14.32 -14.36
CA GLN A 292 -4.00 15.35 -15.24
C GLN A 292 -2.63 14.91 -15.76
N ASP A 293 -1.77 14.40 -14.89
CA ASP A 293 -0.40 13.97 -15.23
C ASP A 293 -0.37 12.86 -16.30
N ILE A 294 -1.35 11.95 -16.28
CA ILE A 294 -1.45 10.87 -17.26
C ILE A 294 -2.35 11.19 -18.46
N GLY A 295 -2.83 12.42 -18.59
CA GLY A 295 -3.64 12.88 -19.72
C GLY A 295 -5.10 12.43 -19.70
N LEU A 296 -5.62 11.94 -18.56
CA LEU A 296 -6.98 11.43 -18.40
C LEU A 296 -7.91 12.42 -17.68
N SER A 297 -7.75 13.72 -17.97
CA SER A 297 -8.57 14.82 -17.37
C SER A 297 -10.07 14.70 -17.65
N GLN A 298 -10.49 13.93 -18.67
CA GLN A 298 -11.89 13.68 -18.97
C GLN A 298 -12.64 12.95 -17.84
N TYR A 299 -11.94 12.26 -16.95
CA TYR A 299 -12.49 11.56 -15.79
C TYR A 299 -12.53 12.39 -14.52
N LEU A 300 -12.13 13.67 -14.58
CA LEU A 300 -12.31 14.61 -13.48
C LEU A 300 -13.79 14.91 -13.24
N PRO A 301 -14.25 15.13 -11.99
CA PRO A 301 -15.63 15.42 -11.70
C PRO A 301 -16.09 16.70 -12.42
N LYS A 302 -17.23 16.60 -13.12
CA LYS A 302 -17.86 17.74 -13.78
C LYS A 302 -18.70 18.50 -12.76
N GLY A 303 -18.20 19.63 -12.25
CA GLY A 303 -18.97 20.59 -11.47
C GLY A 303 -18.61 20.71 -10.00
N LYS A 304 -18.65 21.94 -9.52
CA LYS A 304 -18.41 22.53 -8.17
C LYS A 304 -17.35 21.84 -7.32
N GLU A 305 -16.22 22.51 -7.21
CA GLU A 305 -15.19 22.25 -6.22
C GLU A 305 -15.81 22.04 -4.83
N GLN A 306 -15.84 20.78 -4.37
CA GLN A 306 -15.90 20.53 -2.96
C GLN A 306 -14.49 20.69 -2.43
N THR A 307 -14.30 21.73 -1.64
CA THR A 307 -13.08 21.99 -0.88
C THR A 307 -12.72 20.77 -0.05
N ASP A 308 -11.48 20.37 -0.15
CA ASP A 308 -10.84 19.32 0.65
C ASP A 308 -11.24 19.47 2.12
N ALA A 309 -12.00 18.53 2.63
CA ALA A 309 -12.10 18.32 4.06
C ALA A 309 -10.80 17.66 4.50
N LEU A 310 -9.98 18.45 5.20
CA LEU A 310 -8.70 18.07 5.84
C LEU A 310 -8.86 16.95 6.87
#